data_2d0e316d7b8a6aeeaeaaf076ba752f84
#
_entry.id   2d0e316d7b8a6aeeaeaaf076ba752f84
#
_cell.length_a   1.000
_cell.length_b   1.000
_cell.length_c   1.000
_cell.angle_alpha   90.00
_cell.angle_beta   90.00
_cell.angle_gamma   90.00
#
_symmetry.space_group_name_H-M   'P 1'
#
loop_
_entity.id
_entity.type
_entity.pdbx_description
1 polymer ?
#
loop_
_entity_poly.entity_id
_entity_poly.type
_entity_poly.pdbx_seq_one_letter_code
_entity_poly.pdbx_strand_id
1 'polypeptide(L)'
;MNKNFTLLVSFILTFFISETSTAQSWEVYNTQLQLQSRLIYDEIDLLSETVRIGKRGNELSLLSNDFKPAVSLVGTEIYQYLEPWILVKGPNGIGAFHEYGQQVLPLEYEKIQTYFNMLLASKGNEYWLFQRGFNKTTYLGELDEAKITNTGLIIIRKGDEYSMPLSTNPDKTFELLSDNDGEFVLAKEPSGFGLINREGDYVLDPIIETLQHTHGNFYYGFNQDQYLLIEGNDIQSNIRYNSFHKITFENDIMLEYIHGKLRRVMEDDGILLDDVGMTKVEKVGKDLYNVYFRDEKVGLLGKKGWLVQPMLEVEEIKNGSEGLFPASSNGAFGFVNSAGTWVIPAQYAETTLFSENFAAYRNTHNWGVINSSGEQVANASWEEIKPFQKGLAIAKANGKYFLLNTFGTTLNTEGFDDIYRTTDGFFMVERSGKSGLLDSEAKEVIPTEFEGLRRERKDFVIVQKDGLTGVINETGEIIIPVAYEKILVDWANDKIFTKNSFTPTVIQIIEEPSKKNKRGA
;
A
#
# COMPACT_ATOMS: atom_id res chain seq x y z
N MET A 1 -90.09 -28.79 -16.66
CA MET A 1 -89.37 -28.11 -15.62
C MET A 1 -88.00 -28.77 -15.52
N ASN A 2 -87.00 -28.28 -16.22
CA ASN A 2 -85.65 -28.76 -16.09
C ASN A 2 -84.71 -27.53 -15.89
N LYS A 3 -84.08 -27.48 -14.74
CA LYS A 3 -83.08 -26.47 -14.42
C LYS A 3 -81.74 -27.03 -14.80
N ASN A 4 -81.08 -26.41 -15.80
CA ASN A 4 -79.70 -26.68 -16.14
C ASN A 4 -78.82 -25.93 -15.18
N PHE A 5 -77.96 -26.66 -14.49
CA PHE A 5 -76.86 -26.11 -13.67
C PHE A 5 -75.64 -26.07 -14.52
N THR A 6 -75.19 -24.87 -14.85
CA THR A 6 -73.90 -24.66 -15.57
C THR A 6 -72.84 -24.49 -14.54
N LEU A 7 -71.89 -25.45 -14.48
CA LEU A 7 -70.71 -25.41 -13.62
C LEU A 7 -69.62 -24.56 -14.31
N LEU A 8 -69.30 -23.41 -13.75
CA LEU A 8 -68.19 -22.54 -14.21
C LEU A 8 -66.90 -23.02 -13.54
N VAL A 9 -66.05 -23.74 -14.29
CA VAL A 9 -64.72 -24.09 -13.83
C VAL A 9 -63.81 -22.95 -14.14
N SER A 10 -63.42 -22.21 -13.11
CA SER A 10 -62.42 -21.16 -13.18
C SER A 10 -61.03 -21.80 -13.13
N PHE A 11 -60.33 -21.81 -14.25
CA PHE A 11 -58.91 -22.17 -14.31
C PHE A 11 -58.09 -20.98 -13.83
N ILE A 12 -57.56 -21.05 -12.60
CA ILE A 12 -56.52 -20.14 -12.14
C ILE A 12 -55.20 -20.62 -12.74
N LEU A 13 -54.75 -19.93 -13.78
CA LEU A 13 -53.41 -20.11 -14.34
C LEU A 13 -52.43 -19.37 -13.44
N THR A 14 -51.80 -20.11 -12.54
CA THR A 14 -50.65 -19.57 -11.75
C THR A 14 -49.44 -19.47 -12.68
N PHE A 15 -49.15 -18.27 -13.13
CA PHE A 15 -47.85 -17.99 -13.77
C PHE A 15 -46.79 -18.09 -12.71
N PHE A 16 -46.03 -19.16 -12.71
CA PHE A 16 -44.69 -19.16 -12.14
C PHE A 16 -43.80 -18.28 -13.04
N ILE A 17 -43.58 -17.06 -12.64
CA ILE A 17 -42.46 -16.28 -13.17
C ILE A 17 -41.24 -16.93 -12.57
N SER A 18 -40.60 -17.84 -13.29
CA SER A 18 -39.22 -18.20 -13.01
C SER A 18 -38.40 -16.94 -13.34
N GLU A 19 -37.91 -16.26 -12.33
CA GLU A 19 -36.79 -15.34 -12.53
C GLU A 19 -35.63 -16.18 -13.10
N THR A 20 -35.53 -16.24 -14.42
CA THR A 20 -34.32 -16.66 -15.07
C THR A 20 -33.31 -15.54 -14.82
N SER A 21 -32.47 -15.71 -13.82
CA SER A 21 -31.26 -14.87 -13.71
C SER A 21 -30.52 -15.05 -15.02
N THR A 22 -30.56 -14.02 -15.86
CA THR A 22 -29.80 -13.99 -17.11
C THR A 22 -28.35 -13.85 -16.72
N ALA A 23 -27.64 -14.97 -16.70
CA ALA A 23 -26.21 -15.00 -16.44
C ALA A 23 -25.51 -14.03 -17.42
N GLN A 24 -24.79 -13.07 -16.88
CA GLN A 24 -24.05 -12.10 -17.67
C GLN A 24 -22.95 -12.82 -18.44
N SER A 25 -22.74 -12.46 -19.70
CA SER A 25 -21.73 -13.09 -20.54
C SER A 25 -20.48 -12.23 -20.63
N TRP A 26 -19.34 -12.92 -20.55
CA TRP A 26 -18.04 -12.31 -20.80
C TRP A 26 -17.49 -12.81 -22.13
N GLU A 27 -16.86 -11.91 -22.87
CA GLU A 27 -16.05 -12.26 -24.03
C GLU A 27 -14.58 -12.15 -23.68
N VAL A 28 -13.77 -13.13 -24.07
CA VAL A 28 -12.34 -13.18 -23.80
C VAL A 28 -11.59 -13.04 -25.10
N TYR A 29 -10.76 -12.04 -25.18
CA TYR A 29 -9.90 -11.73 -26.30
C TYR A 29 -8.43 -11.92 -25.92
N ASN A 30 -7.56 -12.15 -26.90
CA ASN A 30 -6.12 -11.94 -26.72
C ASN A 30 -5.78 -10.44 -26.86
N THR A 31 -4.53 -10.05 -26.61
CA THR A 31 -4.09 -8.65 -26.73
C THR A 31 -4.09 -8.12 -28.18
N GLN A 32 -4.22 -9.00 -29.19
CA GLN A 32 -4.46 -8.64 -30.57
C GLN A 32 -5.96 -8.49 -30.91
N LEU A 33 -6.83 -8.48 -29.88
CA LEU A 33 -8.29 -8.36 -29.99
C LEU A 33 -8.97 -9.48 -30.78
N GLN A 34 -8.40 -10.68 -30.80
CA GLN A 34 -9.02 -11.85 -31.40
C GLN A 34 -9.82 -12.60 -30.34
N LEU A 35 -11.11 -12.81 -30.60
CA LEU A 35 -12.02 -13.52 -29.71
C LEU A 35 -11.54 -14.97 -29.50
N GLN A 36 -11.32 -15.34 -28.26
CA GLN A 36 -10.84 -16.67 -27.84
C GLN A 36 -11.97 -17.54 -27.30
N SER A 37 -12.85 -16.97 -26.46
CA SER A 37 -13.94 -17.72 -25.81
C SER A 37 -15.04 -16.80 -25.31
N ARG A 38 -16.18 -17.42 -24.95
CA ARG A 38 -17.27 -16.76 -24.24
C ARG A 38 -17.54 -17.51 -22.94
N LEU A 39 -17.69 -16.75 -21.83
CA LEU A 39 -17.87 -17.29 -20.49
C LEU A 39 -19.19 -16.77 -19.90
N ILE A 40 -19.82 -17.58 -19.06
CA ILE A 40 -21.10 -17.27 -18.42
C ILE A 40 -20.86 -17.21 -16.90
N TYR A 41 -20.48 -16.02 -16.42
CA TYR A 41 -20.31 -15.70 -15.00
C TYR A 41 -20.94 -14.36 -14.70
N ASP A 42 -21.44 -14.19 -13.48
CA ASP A 42 -21.92 -12.89 -13.01
C ASP A 42 -20.75 -11.96 -12.74
N GLU A 43 -19.67 -12.51 -12.12
CA GLU A 43 -18.40 -11.80 -11.90
C GLU A 43 -17.21 -12.74 -12.14
N ILE A 44 -16.09 -12.13 -12.57
CA ILE A 44 -14.77 -12.75 -12.65
C ILE A 44 -13.81 -11.85 -11.88
N ASP A 45 -13.02 -12.44 -10.96
CA ASP A 45 -11.97 -11.78 -10.21
C ASP A 45 -10.62 -12.43 -10.55
N LEU A 46 -9.66 -11.60 -10.94
CA LEU A 46 -8.27 -11.98 -11.16
C LEU A 46 -7.48 -11.64 -9.90
N LEU A 47 -7.27 -12.64 -9.02
CA LEU A 47 -6.60 -12.43 -7.73
C LEU A 47 -5.08 -12.40 -7.87
N SER A 48 -4.54 -13.17 -8.81
CA SER A 48 -3.13 -13.17 -9.21
C SER A 48 -3.00 -13.65 -10.66
N GLU A 49 -1.77 -13.76 -11.16
CA GLU A 49 -1.49 -14.32 -12.50
C GLU A 49 -1.99 -15.77 -12.66
N THR A 50 -2.13 -16.51 -11.55
CA THR A 50 -2.50 -17.93 -11.56
C THR A 50 -3.86 -18.19 -10.91
N VAL A 51 -4.36 -17.30 -10.06
CA VAL A 51 -5.59 -17.49 -9.28
C VAL A 51 -6.72 -16.63 -9.82
N ARG A 52 -7.78 -17.28 -10.30
CA ARG A 52 -8.95 -16.65 -10.89
C ARG A 52 -10.21 -17.24 -10.28
N ILE A 53 -11.16 -16.39 -9.94
CA ILE A 53 -12.43 -16.76 -9.35
C ILE A 53 -13.55 -16.39 -10.31
N GLY A 54 -14.47 -17.33 -10.55
CA GLY A 54 -15.75 -17.09 -11.22
C GLY A 54 -16.90 -17.18 -10.23
N LYS A 55 -17.81 -16.21 -10.27
CA LYS A 55 -19.04 -16.21 -9.50
C LYS A 55 -20.24 -16.41 -10.40
N ARG A 56 -21.13 -17.33 -10.03
CA ARG A 56 -22.39 -17.57 -10.71
C ARG A 56 -23.51 -17.78 -9.69
N GLY A 57 -24.42 -16.82 -9.57
CA GLY A 57 -25.37 -16.78 -8.47
C GLY A 57 -24.64 -16.75 -7.12
N ASN A 58 -24.89 -17.76 -6.31
CA ASN A 58 -24.22 -17.94 -5.01
C ASN A 58 -23.01 -18.90 -5.07
N GLU A 59 -22.66 -19.39 -6.25
CA GLU A 59 -21.55 -20.32 -6.41
C GLU A 59 -20.26 -19.58 -6.74
N LEU A 60 -19.21 -19.85 -5.97
CA LEU A 60 -17.83 -19.41 -6.21
C LEU A 60 -17.04 -20.60 -6.75
N SER A 61 -16.25 -20.37 -7.78
CA SER A 61 -15.38 -21.39 -8.36
C SER A 61 -13.99 -20.84 -8.63
N LEU A 62 -12.98 -21.61 -8.25
CA LEU A 62 -11.62 -21.43 -8.76
C LEU A 62 -11.62 -21.85 -10.22
N LEU A 63 -11.09 -21.01 -11.11
CA LEU A 63 -11.09 -21.26 -12.55
C LEU A 63 -9.75 -21.82 -13.03
N SER A 64 -9.83 -22.74 -13.98
CA SER A 64 -8.65 -23.22 -14.73
C SER A 64 -8.09 -22.13 -15.65
N ASN A 65 -6.97 -22.41 -16.31
CA ASN A 65 -6.39 -21.51 -17.32
C ASN A 65 -7.33 -21.23 -18.50
N ASP A 66 -8.25 -22.17 -18.79
CA ASP A 66 -9.30 -21.99 -19.79
C ASP A 66 -10.59 -21.36 -19.25
N PHE A 67 -10.54 -20.83 -18.03
CA PHE A 67 -11.67 -20.18 -17.33
C PHE A 67 -12.88 -21.10 -17.12
N LYS A 68 -12.67 -22.40 -17.05
CA LYS A 68 -13.69 -23.37 -16.65
C LYS A 68 -13.64 -23.59 -15.13
N PRO A 69 -14.78 -23.86 -14.49
CA PRO A 69 -14.80 -24.22 -13.08
C PRO A 69 -13.90 -25.44 -12.84
N ALA A 70 -12.86 -25.26 -12.03
CA ALA A 70 -11.94 -26.33 -11.65
C ALA A 70 -12.27 -26.88 -10.26
N VAL A 71 -12.53 -25.98 -9.30
CA VAL A 71 -12.86 -26.33 -7.93
C VAL A 71 -13.95 -25.37 -7.43
N SER A 72 -15.03 -25.92 -6.83
CA SER A 72 -16.04 -25.11 -6.16
C SER A 72 -15.53 -24.69 -4.78
N LEU A 73 -15.62 -23.39 -4.47
CA LEU A 73 -15.30 -22.84 -3.17
C LEU A 73 -16.58 -22.67 -2.37
N VAL A 74 -16.65 -23.30 -1.21
CA VAL A 74 -17.79 -23.11 -0.29
C VAL A 74 -17.72 -21.70 0.27
N GLY A 75 -18.84 -20.93 0.18
CA GLY A 75 -18.93 -19.57 0.69
C GLY A 75 -19.70 -18.63 -0.24
N THR A 76 -19.80 -17.37 0.15
CA THR A 76 -20.62 -16.36 -0.57
C THR A 76 -19.77 -15.29 -1.28
N GLU A 77 -18.58 -15.02 -0.76
CA GLU A 77 -17.67 -14.01 -1.29
C GLU A 77 -16.21 -14.31 -0.91
N ILE A 78 -15.29 -13.83 -1.73
CA ILE A 78 -13.86 -13.80 -1.39
C ILE A 78 -13.66 -12.68 -0.38
N TYR A 79 -13.20 -13.03 0.84
CA TYR A 79 -12.90 -12.06 1.89
C TYR A 79 -11.55 -11.37 1.65
N GLN A 80 -10.53 -12.19 1.33
CA GLN A 80 -9.17 -11.70 1.07
C GLN A 80 -8.36 -12.78 0.34
N TYR A 81 -7.41 -12.35 -0.49
CA TYR A 81 -6.36 -13.21 -1.04
C TYR A 81 -5.00 -12.75 -0.52
N LEU A 82 -4.27 -13.67 0.10
CA LEU A 82 -2.90 -13.50 0.58
C LEU A 82 -2.15 -14.78 0.24
N GLU A 83 -1.38 -14.74 -0.82
CA GLU A 83 -0.67 -15.91 -1.37
C GLU A 83 0.02 -16.74 -0.27
N PRO A 84 -0.22 -18.05 -0.22
CA PRO A 84 -1.04 -18.88 -1.12
C PRO A 84 -2.50 -19.11 -0.64
N TRP A 85 -3.08 -18.22 0.17
CA TRP A 85 -4.34 -18.44 0.87
C TRP A 85 -5.47 -17.60 0.28
N ILE A 86 -6.60 -18.26 0.01
CA ILE A 86 -7.87 -17.64 -0.34
C ILE A 86 -8.77 -17.69 0.89
N LEU A 87 -9.03 -16.56 1.53
CA LEU A 87 -9.98 -16.45 2.61
C LEU A 87 -11.37 -16.22 2.03
N VAL A 88 -12.32 -17.06 2.44
CA VAL A 88 -13.70 -17.03 1.94
C VAL A 88 -14.65 -16.79 3.11
N LYS A 89 -15.62 -15.91 2.91
CA LYS A 89 -16.67 -15.64 3.88
C LYS A 89 -17.90 -16.50 3.61
N GLY A 90 -18.48 -17.01 4.67
CA GLY A 90 -19.74 -17.73 4.69
C GLY A 90 -20.69 -17.19 5.74
N PRO A 91 -21.87 -17.79 5.90
CA PRO A 91 -22.89 -17.31 6.84
C PRO A 91 -22.45 -17.39 8.31
N ASN A 92 -21.52 -18.29 8.65
CA ASN A 92 -21.10 -18.54 10.04
C ASN A 92 -19.72 -17.94 10.37
N GLY A 93 -19.01 -17.39 9.39
CA GLY A 93 -17.69 -16.82 9.59
C GLY A 93 -16.79 -16.95 8.36
N ILE A 94 -15.50 -16.80 8.58
CA ILE A 94 -14.46 -16.88 7.57
C ILE A 94 -13.81 -18.25 7.62
N GLY A 95 -13.48 -18.80 6.45
CA GLY A 95 -12.67 -20.01 6.30
C GLY A 95 -11.52 -19.76 5.32
N ALA A 96 -10.67 -20.76 5.13
CA ALA A 96 -9.50 -20.65 4.27
C ALA A 96 -9.40 -21.83 3.30
N PHE A 97 -9.01 -21.49 2.07
CA PHE A 97 -8.63 -22.41 1.02
C PHE A 97 -7.20 -22.14 0.62
N HIS A 98 -6.49 -23.18 0.22
CA HIS A 98 -5.26 -23.02 -0.54
C HIS A 98 -5.59 -22.59 -1.98
N GLU A 99 -4.71 -21.87 -2.65
CA GLU A 99 -4.89 -21.42 -4.05
C GLU A 99 -5.18 -22.54 -5.05
N TYR A 100 -4.90 -23.82 -4.70
CA TYR A 100 -5.29 -24.98 -5.49
C TYR A 100 -6.71 -25.49 -5.18
N GLY A 101 -7.48 -24.76 -4.36
CA GLY A 101 -8.88 -25.06 -4.05
C GLY A 101 -9.10 -26.04 -2.89
N GLN A 102 -8.06 -26.52 -2.22
CA GLN A 102 -8.21 -27.34 -1.03
C GLN A 102 -8.70 -26.48 0.15
N GLN A 103 -9.86 -26.80 0.72
CA GLN A 103 -10.32 -26.19 1.96
C GLN A 103 -9.45 -26.70 3.12
N VAL A 104 -8.86 -25.77 3.88
CA VAL A 104 -7.97 -26.07 5.01
C VAL A 104 -8.57 -25.64 6.36
N LEU A 105 -9.44 -24.61 6.34
CA LEU A 105 -10.20 -24.18 7.50
C LEU A 105 -11.68 -24.03 7.13
N PRO A 106 -12.62 -24.55 7.96
CA PRO A 106 -14.07 -24.35 7.75
C PRO A 106 -14.45 -22.87 7.92
N LEU A 107 -15.65 -22.49 7.38
CA LEU A 107 -16.14 -21.10 7.39
C LEU A 107 -16.85 -20.78 8.71
N GLU A 108 -16.11 -20.77 9.82
CA GLU A 108 -16.68 -20.57 11.16
C GLU A 108 -15.86 -19.64 12.07
N TYR A 109 -14.73 -19.13 11.58
CA TYR A 109 -13.84 -18.28 12.37
C TYR A 109 -14.19 -16.80 12.24
N GLU A 110 -13.89 -16.02 13.27
CA GLU A 110 -14.07 -14.57 13.28
C GLU A 110 -12.89 -13.86 12.65
N LYS A 111 -11.68 -14.40 12.87
CA LYS A 111 -10.42 -13.86 12.34
C LYS A 111 -9.51 -14.99 11.90
N ILE A 112 -8.74 -14.74 10.85
CA ILE A 112 -7.66 -15.61 10.38
C ILE A 112 -6.45 -14.73 10.07
N GLN A 113 -5.35 -14.96 10.78
CA GLN A 113 -4.05 -14.41 10.46
C GLN A 113 -3.32 -15.40 9.56
N THR A 114 -2.75 -14.91 8.48
CA THR A 114 -2.07 -15.74 7.48
C THR A 114 -0.57 -15.57 7.57
N TYR A 115 0.14 -16.66 7.35
CA TYR A 115 1.56 -16.69 7.11
C TYR A 115 1.83 -17.72 6.00
N PHE A 116 2.98 -17.65 5.33
CA PHE A 116 3.28 -18.43 4.13
C PHE A 116 2.84 -19.92 4.18
N ASN A 117 3.08 -20.59 5.29
CA ASN A 117 2.75 -22.02 5.46
C ASN A 117 1.82 -22.30 6.66
N MET A 118 1.26 -21.26 7.26
CA MET A 118 0.45 -21.37 8.48
C MET A 118 -0.74 -20.41 8.44
N LEU A 119 -1.80 -20.79 9.16
CA LEU A 119 -2.96 -19.96 9.44
C LEU A 119 -3.27 -20.05 10.94
N LEU A 120 -3.42 -18.91 11.58
CA LEU A 120 -3.90 -18.81 12.95
C LEU A 120 -5.33 -18.26 12.92
N ALA A 121 -6.28 -19.10 13.29
CA ALA A 121 -7.69 -18.77 13.29
C ALA A 121 -8.20 -18.58 14.72
N SER A 122 -9.17 -17.68 14.92
CA SER A 122 -9.80 -17.45 16.22
C SER A 122 -11.32 -17.32 16.13
N LYS A 123 -11.98 -17.74 17.24
CA LYS A 123 -13.40 -17.57 17.49
C LYS A 123 -13.58 -17.23 18.96
N GLY A 124 -13.91 -15.96 19.26
CA GLY A 124 -13.80 -15.45 20.61
C GLY A 124 -12.35 -15.54 21.12
N ASN A 125 -12.16 -16.18 22.26
CA ASN A 125 -10.87 -16.46 22.88
C ASN A 125 -10.29 -17.85 22.56
N GLU A 126 -10.93 -18.59 21.71
CA GLU A 126 -10.44 -19.90 21.25
C GLU A 126 -9.59 -19.73 20.00
N TYR A 127 -8.46 -20.48 19.93
CA TYR A 127 -7.47 -20.36 18.84
C TYR A 127 -7.12 -21.71 18.24
N TRP A 128 -6.94 -21.73 16.91
CA TRP A 128 -6.53 -22.89 16.11
C TRP A 128 -5.39 -22.52 15.19
N LEU A 129 -4.43 -23.40 15.08
CA LEU A 129 -3.28 -23.27 14.18
C LEU A 129 -3.35 -24.34 13.10
N PHE A 130 -3.43 -23.93 11.85
CA PHE A 130 -3.22 -24.81 10.71
C PHE A 130 -1.79 -24.70 10.20
N GLN A 131 -1.14 -25.85 9.98
CA GLN A 131 0.21 -25.96 9.45
C GLN A 131 0.20 -26.79 8.16
N ARG A 132 0.57 -26.17 7.03
CA ARG A 132 0.55 -26.82 5.71
C ARG A 132 1.43 -28.07 5.64
N GLY A 133 2.64 -28.04 6.21
CA GLY A 133 3.57 -29.17 6.18
C GLY A 133 3.01 -30.45 6.79
N PHE A 134 2.14 -30.32 7.78
CA PHE A 134 1.46 -31.45 8.45
C PHE A 134 0.03 -31.66 7.95
N ASN A 135 -0.51 -30.72 7.15
CA ASN A 135 -1.91 -30.66 6.72
C ASN A 135 -2.89 -30.89 7.89
N LYS A 136 -2.62 -30.24 9.01
CA LYS A 136 -3.31 -30.45 10.28
C LYS A 136 -3.67 -29.13 10.93
N THR A 137 -4.90 -29.07 11.46
CA THR A 137 -5.35 -28.00 12.38
C THR A 137 -5.20 -28.50 13.82
N THR A 138 -4.52 -27.71 14.64
CA THR A 138 -4.30 -27.97 16.08
C THR A 138 -5.04 -26.93 16.88
N TYR A 139 -5.85 -27.37 17.86
CA TYR A 139 -6.46 -26.47 18.83
C TYR A 139 -5.41 -26.02 19.86
N LEU A 140 -5.23 -24.71 19.99
CA LEU A 140 -4.27 -24.13 20.93
C LEU A 140 -4.87 -23.85 22.31
N GLY A 141 -6.20 -23.83 22.44
CA GLY A 141 -6.91 -23.59 23.70
C GLY A 141 -7.61 -22.23 23.75
N GLU A 142 -8.14 -21.94 24.95
CA GLU A 142 -8.64 -20.62 25.31
C GLU A 142 -7.48 -19.77 25.80
N LEU A 143 -7.22 -18.66 25.09
CA LEU A 143 -6.06 -17.76 25.27
C LEU A 143 -6.54 -16.32 25.30
N ASP A 144 -5.80 -15.46 26.00
CA ASP A 144 -6.03 -14.02 25.94
C ASP A 144 -5.53 -13.43 24.62
N GLU A 145 -4.47 -14.02 24.05
CA GLU A 145 -3.89 -13.61 22.79
C GLU A 145 -3.10 -14.75 22.13
N ALA A 146 -3.16 -14.82 20.81
CA ALA A 146 -2.22 -15.58 20.01
C ALA A 146 -1.92 -14.82 18.72
N LYS A 147 -0.67 -14.87 18.27
CA LYS A 147 -0.22 -14.21 17.03
C LYS A 147 0.88 -14.97 16.32
N ILE A 148 0.97 -14.76 15.01
CA ILE A 148 2.13 -15.15 14.21
C ILE A 148 3.03 -13.91 14.08
N THR A 149 4.30 -14.05 14.43
CA THR A 149 5.30 -12.98 14.27
C THR A 149 5.69 -12.80 12.80
N ASN A 150 6.41 -11.71 12.48
CA ASN A 150 6.98 -11.48 11.15
C ASN A 150 7.87 -12.62 10.66
N THR A 151 8.46 -13.36 11.59
CA THR A 151 9.37 -14.48 11.29
C THR A 151 8.69 -15.84 11.28
N GLY A 152 7.37 -15.88 11.54
CA GLY A 152 6.57 -17.11 11.54
C GLY A 152 6.57 -17.87 12.86
N LEU A 153 7.03 -17.26 13.96
CA LEU A 153 6.85 -17.81 15.31
C LEU A 153 5.40 -17.63 15.77
N ILE A 154 4.91 -18.61 16.54
CA ILE A 154 3.64 -18.49 17.24
C ILE A 154 3.93 -18.10 18.68
N ILE A 155 3.43 -16.94 19.08
CA ILE A 155 3.43 -16.48 20.47
C ILE A 155 2.01 -16.54 20.99
N ILE A 156 1.82 -17.15 22.15
CA ILE A 156 0.54 -17.19 22.86
C ILE A 156 0.69 -16.57 24.24
N ARG A 157 -0.40 -15.97 24.73
CA ARG A 157 -0.49 -15.41 26.08
C ARG A 157 -1.73 -15.97 26.80
N LYS A 158 -1.52 -16.39 28.06
CA LYS A 158 -2.58 -16.80 28.96
C LYS A 158 -2.32 -16.21 30.34
N GLY A 159 -3.17 -15.30 30.77
CA GLY A 159 -2.90 -14.48 31.96
C GLY A 159 -1.68 -13.58 31.73
N ASP A 160 -0.74 -13.64 32.67
CA ASP A 160 0.53 -12.89 32.62
C ASP A 160 1.68 -13.70 32.00
N GLU A 161 1.42 -14.91 31.51
CA GLU A 161 2.44 -15.79 30.95
C GLU A 161 2.38 -15.87 29.44
N TYR A 162 3.54 -15.80 28.82
CA TYR A 162 3.75 -15.99 27.39
C TYR A 162 4.43 -17.33 27.12
N SER A 163 4.14 -17.97 26.00
CA SER A 163 4.84 -19.18 25.54
C SER A 163 4.87 -19.29 24.02
N MET A 164 5.67 -20.22 23.52
CA MET A 164 5.84 -20.52 22.10
C MET A 164 5.55 -22.00 21.84
N PRO A 165 4.32 -22.36 21.44
CA PRO A 165 3.89 -23.76 21.35
C PRO A 165 4.59 -24.57 20.26
N LEU A 166 5.29 -23.93 19.31
CA LEU A 166 6.05 -24.60 18.25
C LEU A 166 7.57 -24.58 18.48
N SER A 167 8.04 -24.05 19.61
CA SER A 167 9.46 -24.05 19.94
C SER A 167 9.96 -25.44 20.34
N THR A 168 11.27 -25.58 20.49
CA THR A 168 11.94 -26.79 20.99
C THR A 168 11.53 -27.12 22.44
N ASN A 169 11.05 -26.11 23.20
CA ASN A 169 10.53 -26.27 24.57
C ASN A 169 9.15 -25.58 24.69
N PRO A 170 8.05 -26.20 24.22
CA PRO A 170 6.72 -25.60 24.18
C PRO A 170 6.10 -25.31 25.56
N ASP A 171 6.55 -25.98 26.61
CA ASP A 171 6.04 -25.81 27.98
C ASP A 171 6.74 -24.67 28.74
N LYS A 172 7.75 -24.05 28.11
CA LYS A 172 8.48 -22.93 28.72
C LYS A 172 7.63 -21.67 28.71
N THR A 173 7.53 -21.01 29.88
CA THR A 173 6.83 -19.72 30.02
C THR A 173 7.79 -18.57 30.25
N PHE A 174 7.36 -17.38 29.87
CA PHE A 174 8.09 -16.12 29.92
C PHE A 174 7.22 -15.03 30.54
N GLU A 175 7.83 -14.07 31.22
CA GLU A 175 7.12 -12.85 31.68
C GLU A 175 6.75 -11.94 30.52
N LEU A 176 7.52 -11.96 29.44
CA LEU A 176 7.26 -11.19 28.21
C LEU A 176 7.90 -11.90 27.01
N LEU A 177 7.17 -11.94 25.90
CA LEU A 177 7.69 -12.17 24.56
C LEU A 177 7.24 -11.00 23.66
N SER A 178 8.19 -10.22 23.18
CA SER A 178 7.91 -9.06 22.33
C SER A 178 8.35 -9.31 20.91
N ASP A 179 7.37 -9.25 19.99
CA ASP A 179 7.61 -9.22 18.56
C ASP A 179 8.11 -7.85 18.13
N ASN A 180 8.99 -7.81 17.15
CA ASN A 180 9.59 -6.62 16.58
C ASN A 180 9.82 -6.81 15.06
N ASP A 181 10.43 -5.85 14.38
CA ASP A 181 10.74 -5.94 12.95
C ASP A 181 12.04 -6.72 12.63
N GLY A 182 12.75 -7.18 13.68
CA GLY A 182 13.95 -8.03 13.56
C GLY A 182 13.64 -9.52 13.45
N GLU A 183 14.70 -10.31 13.42
CA GLU A 183 14.61 -11.78 13.30
C GLU A 183 14.44 -12.49 14.65
N PHE A 184 14.64 -11.80 15.77
CA PHE A 184 14.65 -12.38 17.11
C PHE A 184 13.50 -11.82 17.95
N VAL A 185 12.96 -12.66 18.81
CA VAL A 185 11.97 -12.28 19.83
C VAL A 185 12.71 -11.84 21.08
N LEU A 186 12.36 -10.67 21.61
CA LEU A 186 12.83 -10.23 22.92
C LEU A 186 12.04 -10.98 23.99
N ALA A 187 12.77 -11.70 24.85
CA ALA A 187 12.20 -12.51 25.92
C ALA A 187 12.61 -11.96 27.29
N LYS A 188 11.67 -11.95 28.24
CA LYS A 188 11.93 -11.61 29.62
C LYS A 188 11.64 -12.79 30.54
N GLU A 189 12.61 -13.09 31.40
CA GLU A 189 12.51 -14.03 32.53
C GLU A 189 12.79 -13.29 33.84
N PRO A 190 12.59 -13.93 35.02
CA PRO A 190 12.96 -13.34 36.30
C PRO A 190 14.45 -12.96 36.43
N SER A 191 15.32 -13.60 35.65
CA SER A 191 16.76 -13.34 35.60
C SER A 191 17.13 -12.11 34.76
N GLY A 192 16.27 -11.66 33.86
CA GLY A 192 16.49 -10.51 32.97
C GLY A 192 15.92 -10.73 31.58
N PHE A 193 16.40 -9.88 30.64
CA PHE A 193 16.05 -9.92 29.22
C PHE A 193 17.07 -10.70 28.41
N GLY A 194 16.59 -11.42 27.40
CA GLY A 194 17.37 -12.14 26.40
C GLY A 194 16.73 -12.07 25.01
N LEU A 195 17.37 -12.75 24.06
CA LEU A 195 16.87 -12.86 22.67
C LEU A 195 16.71 -14.33 22.30
N ILE A 196 15.63 -14.65 21.62
CA ILE A 196 15.26 -16.00 21.19
C ILE A 196 15.15 -16.02 19.65
N ASN A 197 15.73 -17.06 19.03
CA ASN A 197 15.63 -17.32 17.60
C ASN A 197 14.30 -18.00 17.22
N ARG A 198 14.15 -18.38 15.94
CA ARG A 198 12.94 -19.03 15.42
C ARG A 198 12.66 -20.41 15.99
N GLU A 199 13.68 -21.11 16.44
CA GLU A 199 13.59 -22.44 17.05
C GLU A 199 13.18 -22.37 18.52
N GLY A 200 13.22 -21.19 19.12
CA GLY A 200 12.94 -20.97 20.54
C GLY A 200 14.16 -21.08 21.42
N ASP A 201 15.36 -21.09 20.82
CA ASP A 201 16.62 -21.17 21.53
C ASP A 201 17.17 -19.77 21.81
N TYR A 202 17.86 -19.58 22.93
CA TYR A 202 18.50 -18.31 23.23
C TYR A 202 19.72 -18.07 22.34
N VAL A 203 19.77 -16.90 21.70
CA VAL A 203 20.97 -16.32 21.08
C VAL A 203 21.64 -15.31 22.01
N LEU A 204 20.88 -14.79 22.97
CA LEU A 204 21.36 -14.02 24.13
C LEU A 204 20.62 -14.52 25.37
N ASP A 205 21.38 -15.02 26.32
CA ASP A 205 20.82 -15.49 27.59
C ASP A 205 20.06 -14.37 28.33
N PRO A 206 19.01 -14.70 29.12
CA PRO A 206 18.16 -13.71 29.79
C PRO A 206 18.84 -13.15 31.06
N ILE A 207 19.95 -12.44 30.89
CA ILE A 207 20.80 -11.90 31.97
C ILE A 207 20.94 -10.37 31.88
N ILE A 208 20.36 -9.71 30.85
CA ILE A 208 20.47 -8.27 30.66
C ILE A 208 19.37 -7.58 31.48
N GLU A 209 19.74 -6.59 32.30
CA GLU A 209 18.81 -5.90 33.21
C GLU A 209 17.71 -5.17 32.46
N THR A 210 18.07 -4.46 31.37
CA THR A 210 17.13 -3.85 30.45
C THR A 210 17.57 -4.06 29.01
N LEU A 211 16.64 -4.37 28.12
CA LEU A 211 16.89 -4.58 26.71
C LEU A 211 15.71 -4.03 25.90
N GLN A 212 16.01 -3.24 24.88
CA GLN A 212 15.04 -2.63 23.99
C GLN A 212 15.47 -2.87 22.54
N HIS A 213 14.53 -3.29 21.69
CA HIS A 213 14.74 -3.35 20.26
C HIS A 213 14.90 -1.94 19.69
N THR A 214 15.84 -1.75 18.78
CA THR A 214 16.06 -0.50 18.07
C THR A 214 15.57 -0.58 16.62
N HIS A 215 16.18 -1.40 15.80
CA HIS A 215 15.77 -1.70 14.44
C HIS A 215 16.51 -2.96 13.93
N GLY A 216 15.93 -3.67 12.97
CA GLY A 216 16.54 -4.89 12.45
C GLY A 216 16.94 -5.86 13.56
N ASN A 217 18.20 -6.24 13.61
CA ASN A 217 18.74 -7.16 14.62
C ASN A 217 19.54 -6.45 15.73
N PHE A 218 19.37 -5.13 15.88
CA PHE A 218 20.06 -4.35 16.90
C PHE A 218 19.19 -4.07 18.12
N TYR A 219 19.83 -4.16 19.30
CA TYR A 219 19.21 -3.98 20.61
C TYR A 219 20.07 -3.09 21.49
N TYR A 220 19.42 -2.18 22.18
CA TYR A 220 20.03 -1.33 23.17
C TYR A 220 19.73 -1.89 24.57
N GLY A 221 20.75 -2.05 25.39
CA GLY A 221 20.65 -2.65 26.72
C GLY A 221 21.46 -1.94 27.79
N PHE A 222 21.16 -2.29 29.04
CA PHE A 222 21.94 -1.89 30.20
C PHE A 222 22.12 -3.12 31.08
N ASN A 223 23.37 -3.36 31.52
CA ASN A 223 23.74 -4.49 32.39
C ASN A 223 25.00 -4.16 33.14
N GLN A 224 25.05 -4.43 34.48
CA GLN A 224 26.22 -4.26 35.34
C GLN A 224 26.91 -2.89 35.16
N ASP A 225 26.15 -1.81 35.28
CA ASP A 225 26.58 -0.41 35.09
C ASP A 225 27.11 -0.05 33.69
N GLN A 226 26.94 -0.94 32.71
CA GLN A 226 27.31 -0.68 31.32
C GLN A 226 26.09 -0.54 30.40
N TYR A 227 26.15 0.43 29.50
CA TYR A 227 25.26 0.55 28.36
C TYR A 227 25.81 -0.27 27.20
N LEU A 228 24.94 -1.02 26.52
CA LEU A 228 25.30 -2.01 25.52
C LEU A 228 24.54 -1.74 24.21
N LEU A 229 25.24 -1.84 23.08
CA LEU A 229 24.63 -2.10 21.78
C LEU A 229 24.91 -3.54 21.42
N ILE A 230 23.86 -4.30 21.19
CA ILE A 230 23.91 -5.73 20.93
C ILE A 230 23.32 -5.99 19.54
N GLU A 231 24.00 -6.78 18.73
CA GLU A 231 23.51 -7.32 17.47
C GLU A 231 23.23 -8.81 17.63
N GLY A 232 22.01 -9.23 17.33
CA GLY A 232 21.64 -10.65 17.24
C GLY A 232 22.09 -11.25 15.90
N ASN A 233 22.52 -12.51 15.90
CA ASN A 233 22.68 -13.32 14.70
C ASN A 233 22.22 -14.75 14.98
N ASP A 234 22.08 -15.60 13.96
CA ASP A 234 21.49 -16.95 14.06
C ASP A 234 22.12 -17.88 15.12
N ILE A 235 23.34 -17.60 15.52
CA ILE A 235 24.11 -18.49 16.42
C ILE A 235 24.26 -17.86 17.81
N GLN A 236 24.52 -16.54 17.85
CA GLN A 236 24.84 -15.82 19.09
C GLN A 236 24.58 -14.32 18.92
N SER A 237 24.57 -13.60 20.03
CA SER A 237 24.59 -12.14 20.03
C SER A 237 26.03 -11.60 20.14
N ASN A 238 26.28 -10.45 19.54
CA ASN A 238 27.55 -9.75 19.63
C ASN A 238 27.34 -8.37 20.27
N ILE A 239 28.19 -8.04 21.27
CA ILE A 239 28.25 -6.68 21.78
C ILE A 239 29.06 -5.85 20.77
N ARG A 240 28.40 -4.95 20.07
CA ARG A 240 29.01 -4.06 19.08
C ARG A 240 29.65 -2.84 19.74
N TYR A 241 29.04 -2.38 20.82
CA TYR A 241 29.55 -1.26 21.60
C TYR A 241 29.15 -1.41 23.08
N ASN A 242 30.04 -0.98 23.99
CA ASN A 242 29.73 -0.87 25.41
C ASN A 242 30.41 0.37 26.03
N SER A 243 29.75 0.93 27.04
CA SER A 243 30.28 2.11 27.75
C SER A 243 29.75 2.18 29.18
N PHE A 244 30.62 2.63 30.11
CA PHE A 244 30.21 3.04 31.46
C PHE A 244 29.64 4.47 31.51
N HIS A 245 29.72 5.20 30.40
CA HIS A 245 29.14 6.53 30.27
C HIS A 245 27.67 6.42 29.85
N LYS A 246 26.85 7.35 30.32
CA LYS A 246 25.44 7.39 29.97
C LYS A 246 25.25 7.43 28.46
N ILE A 247 24.51 6.47 27.92
CA ILE A 247 24.01 6.49 26.56
C ILE A 247 22.49 6.69 26.62
N THR A 248 21.94 7.51 25.71
CA THR A 248 20.51 7.56 25.41
C THR A 248 20.28 7.08 24.00
N PHE A 249 19.17 6.39 23.77
CA PHE A 249 18.71 6.00 22.45
C PHE A 249 17.47 6.84 22.11
N GLU A 250 17.61 7.73 21.14
CA GLU A 250 16.56 8.67 20.74
C GLU A 250 16.53 8.79 19.22
N ASN A 251 15.36 8.61 18.62
CA ASN A 251 15.17 8.79 17.17
C ASN A 251 16.12 7.94 16.30
N ASP A 252 16.32 6.67 16.65
CA ASP A 252 17.19 5.70 15.97
C ASP A 252 18.68 6.03 16.02
N ILE A 253 19.12 6.86 16.96
CA ILE A 253 20.52 7.23 17.16
C ILE A 253 20.90 7.14 18.63
N MET A 254 22.14 6.75 18.90
CA MET A 254 22.70 6.70 20.25
C MET A 254 23.53 7.95 20.52
N LEU A 255 23.29 8.55 21.68
CA LEU A 255 23.99 9.73 22.16
C LEU A 255 24.74 9.38 23.43
N GLU A 256 26.08 9.45 23.43
CA GLU A 256 26.90 9.20 24.62
C GLU A 256 27.27 10.51 25.31
N TYR A 257 27.10 10.53 26.64
CA TYR A 257 27.36 11.68 27.49
C TYR A 257 28.53 11.40 28.43
N ILE A 258 29.66 12.02 28.20
CA ILE A 258 30.83 11.93 29.07
C ILE A 258 30.83 13.09 30.07
N HIS A 259 30.86 12.78 31.37
CA HIS A 259 30.71 13.78 32.45
C HIS A 259 29.47 14.68 32.28
N GLY A 260 28.36 14.11 31.82
CA GLY A 260 27.09 14.82 31.61
C GLY A 260 27.04 15.73 30.40
N LYS A 261 28.06 15.72 29.51
CA LYS A 261 28.12 16.48 28.27
C LYS A 261 28.06 15.56 27.07
N LEU A 262 27.25 15.91 26.08
CA LEU A 262 27.17 15.17 24.82
C LEU A 262 28.55 15.13 24.17
N ARG A 263 28.99 13.94 23.82
CA ARG A 263 30.32 13.68 23.29
C ARG A 263 30.31 12.92 21.98
N ARG A 264 29.46 11.89 21.86
CA ARG A 264 29.43 11.03 20.68
C ARG A 264 28.03 10.87 20.16
N VAL A 265 27.95 10.81 18.82
CA VAL A 265 26.79 10.41 18.06
C VAL A 265 27.14 9.09 17.38
N MET A 266 26.32 8.07 17.59
CA MET A 266 26.62 6.71 17.16
C MET A 266 25.41 6.07 16.50
N GLU A 267 25.65 5.24 15.51
CA GLU A 267 24.73 4.27 14.91
C GLU A 267 25.30 2.85 15.03
N ASP A 268 24.62 1.87 14.45
CA ASP A 268 25.02 0.45 14.48
C ASP A 268 26.43 0.19 13.98
N ASP A 269 26.84 0.96 12.95
CA ASP A 269 28.14 0.83 12.30
C ASP A 269 29.28 1.45 13.12
N GLY A 270 28.94 2.17 14.21
CA GLY A 270 29.90 2.77 15.10
C GLY A 270 29.70 4.29 15.31
N ILE A 271 30.80 4.98 15.59
CA ILE A 271 30.78 6.41 15.92
C ILE A 271 30.68 7.24 14.64
N LEU A 272 29.56 7.98 14.47
CA LEU A 272 29.36 8.94 13.38
C LEU A 272 30.10 10.24 13.64
N LEU A 273 30.11 10.71 14.89
CA LEU A 273 30.75 11.97 15.29
C LEU A 273 31.25 11.86 16.73
N ASP A 274 32.48 12.31 16.96
CA ASP A 274 33.09 12.45 18.28
C ASP A 274 33.62 13.90 18.42
N ASP A 275 32.86 14.74 19.14
CA ASP A 275 33.23 16.17 19.32
C ASP A 275 32.84 16.66 20.73
N VAL A 276 33.73 17.48 21.32
CA VAL A 276 33.53 18.06 22.66
C VAL A 276 32.62 19.29 22.67
N GLY A 277 32.36 19.86 21.50
CA GLY A 277 31.60 21.09 21.34
C GLY A 277 30.08 20.88 21.20
N MET A 278 29.63 19.66 20.97
CA MET A 278 28.23 19.36 20.77
C MET A 278 27.36 19.70 21.99
N THR A 279 26.17 20.23 21.72
CA THR A 279 25.17 20.53 22.73
C THR A 279 23.87 19.76 22.54
N LYS A 280 23.50 19.50 21.27
CA LYS A 280 22.23 18.87 20.91
C LYS A 280 22.35 18.19 19.55
N VAL A 281 21.56 17.14 19.32
CA VAL A 281 21.35 16.48 18.02
C VAL A 281 19.85 16.32 17.81
N GLU A 282 19.36 16.68 16.64
CA GLU A 282 17.94 16.55 16.26
C GLU A 282 17.82 15.84 14.92
N LYS A 283 16.94 14.82 14.86
CA LYS A 283 16.62 14.13 13.61
C LYS A 283 15.75 15.02 12.72
N VAL A 284 16.18 15.25 11.49
CA VAL A 284 15.47 16.07 10.48
C VAL A 284 15.04 15.26 9.25
N GLY A 285 15.39 13.99 9.20
CA GLY A 285 15.04 13.08 8.13
C GLY A 285 15.53 11.67 8.41
N LYS A 286 15.34 10.76 7.46
CA LYS A 286 15.91 9.40 7.55
C LYS A 286 17.43 9.52 7.49
N ASP A 287 18.13 9.03 8.53
CA ASP A 287 19.59 9.05 8.67
C ASP A 287 20.20 10.46 8.53
N LEU A 288 19.46 11.50 8.96
CA LEU A 288 19.86 12.90 8.86
C LEU A 288 19.63 13.63 10.18
N TYR A 289 20.67 14.33 10.64
CA TYR A 289 20.69 14.95 11.96
C TYR A 289 21.27 16.35 11.93
N ASN A 290 20.57 17.33 12.50
CA ASN A 290 21.18 18.61 12.84
C ASN A 290 21.98 18.46 14.13
N VAL A 291 23.25 18.82 14.06
CA VAL A 291 24.16 18.84 15.21
C VAL A 291 24.45 20.29 15.59
N TYR A 292 24.14 20.64 16.82
CA TYR A 292 24.29 21.98 17.38
C TYR A 292 25.53 22.03 18.26
N PHE A 293 26.28 23.10 18.14
CA PHE A 293 27.53 23.33 18.87
C PHE A 293 27.42 24.51 19.83
N ARG A 294 28.37 24.59 20.82
CA ARG A 294 28.44 25.65 21.82
C ARG A 294 28.76 27.02 21.23
N ASP A 295 29.48 27.06 20.10
CA ASP A 295 29.81 28.24 19.35
C ASP A 295 28.71 28.68 18.37
N GLU A 296 27.46 28.23 18.65
CA GLU A 296 26.24 28.55 17.88
C GLU A 296 26.26 28.08 16.41
N LYS A 297 27.16 27.17 16.06
CA LYS A 297 27.15 26.53 14.76
C LYS A 297 26.14 25.40 14.70
N VAL A 298 25.58 25.19 13.53
CA VAL A 298 24.74 24.05 13.18
C VAL A 298 25.29 23.40 11.90
N GLY A 299 25.41 22.06 11.90
CA GLY A 299 25.76 21.30 10.72
C GLY A 299 24.75 20.18 10.47
N LEU A 300 24.66 19.71 9.24
CA LEU A 300 23.85 18.57 8.86
C LEU A 300 24.71 17.32 8.72
N LEU A 301 24.52 16.36 9.61
CA LEU A 301 25.23 15.08 9.65
C LEU A 301 24.38 14.00 9.00
N GLY A 302 24.99 13.19 8.15
CA GLY A 302 24.43 11.97 7.59
C GLY A 302 25.28 10.76 7.94
N LYS A 303 24.83 9.56 7.55
CA LYS A 303 25.55 8.28 7.81
C LYS A 303 27.02 8.26 7.42
N LYS A 304 27.41 9.00 6.39
CA LYS A 304 28.79 9.03 5.85
C LYS A 304 29.59 10.26 6.26
N GLY A 305 29.09 11.04 7.23
CA GLY A 305 29.71 12.27 7.68
C GLY A 305 28.87 13.51 7.30
N TRP A 306 29.52 14.67 7.35
CA TRP A 306 28.86 15.95 7.11
C TRP A 306 28.31 16.08 5.68
N LEU A 307 27.01 16.33 5.55
CA LEU A 307 26.37 16.78 4.31
C LEU A 307 26.48 18.29 4.17
N VAL A 308 26.37 19.01 5.29
CA VAL A 308 26.68 20.44 5.38
C VAL A 308 27.57 20.64 6.58
N GLN A 309 28.73 21.28 6.36
CA GLN A 309 29.68 21.60 7.43
C GLN A 309 29.05 22.56 8.45
N PRO A 310 29.44 22.46 9.74
CA PRO A 310 28.91 23.36 10.77
C PRO A 310 29.18 24.83 10.44
N MET A 311 28.14 25.63 10.42
CA MET A 311 28.15 27.04 10.07
C MET A 311 27.39 27.90 11.09
N LEU A 312 27.74 29.20 11.16
CA LEU A 312 27.07 30.19 11.99
C LEU A 312 25.79 30.73 11.34
N GLU A 313 24.96 31.41 12.15
CA GLU A 313 23.76 32.11 11.69
C GLU A 313 22.73 31.19 11.02
N VAL A 314 22.64 29.95 11.47
CA VAL A 314 21.67 28.96 11.02
C VAL A 314 20.97 28.34 12.22
N GLU A 315 19.66 28.20 12.14
CA GLU A 315 18.81 27.59 13.18
C GLU A 315 18.55 26.10 12.87
N GLU A 316 18.32 25.79 11.59
CA GLU A 316 18.00 24.44 11.09
C GLU A 316 18.50 24.27 9.66
N ILE A 317 18.96 23.06 9.30
CA ILE A 317 19.28 22.67 7.92
C ILE A 317 18.43 21.45 7.59
N LYS A 318 17.66 21.52 6.49
CA LYS A 318 16.85 20.40 6.02
C LYS A 318 17.59 19.54 5.00
N ASN A 319 17.07 18.36 4.71
CA ASN A 319 17.56 17.55 3.60
C ASN A 319 17.60 18.37 2.31
N GLY A 320 18.63 18.19 1.50
CA GLY A 320 18.83 18.92 0.26
C GLY A 320 18.75 18.06 -0.98
N SER A 321 18.78 18.71 -2.12
CA SER A 321 18.86 18.12 -3.45
C SER A 321 19.75 18.98 -4.32
N GLU A 322 20.35 18.40 -5.36
CA GLU A 322 21.19 19.11 -6.35
C GLU A 322 22.33 19.94 -5.71
N GLY A 323 22.80 19.50 -4.51
CA GLY A 323 23.88 20.18 -3.78
C GLY A 323 23.46 21.43 -3.01
N LEU A 324 22.16 21.73 -2.96
CA LEU A 324 21.57 22.84 -2.22
C LEU A 324 20.67 22.32 -1.11
N PHE A 325 20.85 22.87 0.09
CA PHE A 325 20.15 22.44 1.31
C PHE A 325 19.32 23.62 1.84
N PRO A 326 18.00 23.48 2.00
CA PRO A 326 17.21 24.50 2.68
C PRO A 326 17.72 24.69 4.11
N ALA A 327 17.97 25.95 4.48
CA ALA A 327 18.41 26.30 5.82
C ALA A 327 17.65 27.52 6.31
N SER A 328 17.39 27.60 7.64
CA SER A 328 16.72 28.74 8.24
C SER A 328 17.68 29.65 9.02
N SER A 329 17.42 30.94 8.97
CA SER A 329 18.05 31.98 9.77
C SER A 329 17.03 33.05 10.09
N ASN A 330 16.89 33.43 11.36
CA ASN A 330 15.89 34.40 11.84
C ASN A 330 14.45 34.07 11.39
N GLY A 331 14.12 32.76 11.36
CA GLY A 331 12.79 32.26 10.98
C GLY A 331 12.49 32.34 9.49
N ALA A 332 13.45 32.72 8.63
CA ALA A 332 13.31 32.70 7.18
C ALA A 332 14.20 31.60 6.57
N PHE A 333 13.79 31.02 5.43
CA PHE A 333 14.53 30.00 4.70
C PHE A 333 15.28 30.58 3.50
N GLY A 334 16.44 30.03 3.23
CA GLY A 334 17.24 30.18 2.04
C GLY A 334 17.92 28.84 1.71
N PHE A 335 19.04 28.87 0.99
CA PHE A 335 19.76 27.65 0.62
C PHE A 335 21.26 27.79 0.86
N VAL A 336 21.83 26.76 1.46
CA VAL A 336 23.28 26.63 1.68
C VAL A 336 23.82 25.47 0.85
N ASN A 337 25.12 25.51 0.57
CA ASN A 337 25.82 24.37 -0.06
C ASN A 337 26.47 23.46 1.00
N SER A 338 27.08 22.37 0.56
CA SER A 338 27.76 21.41 1.45
C SER A 338 28.92 21.97 2.24
N ALA A 339 29.52 23.08 1.80
CA ALA A 339 30.60 23.78 2.51
C ALA A 339 30.06 24.67 3.65
N GLY A 340 28.76 24.79 3.83
CA GLY A 340 28.14 25.68 4.81
C GLY A 340 28.14 27.14 4.38
N THR A 341 27.99 27.41 3.10
CA THR A 341 27.96 28.79 2.55
C THR A 341 26.58 29.06 1.98
N TRP A 342 26.01 30.21 2.31
CA TRP A 342 24.74 30.68 1.73
C TRP A 342 24.90 30.90 0.22
N VAL A 343 24.15 30.18 -0.60
CA VAL A 343 24.00 30.38 -2.05
C VAL A 343 22.82 31.31 -2.31
N ILE A 344 21.75 31.10 -1.61
CA ILE A 344 20.54 31.94 -1.64
C ILE A 344 20.25 32.37 -0.21
N PRO A 345 20.34 33.68 0.10
CA PRO A 345 20.13 34.21 1.45
C PRO A 345 18.74 33.82 2.00
N ALA A 346 18.64 33.68 3.33
CA ALA A 346 17.42 33.42 4.02
C ALA A 346 16.46 34.61 3.92
N GLN A 347 15.37 34.45 3.20
CA GLN A 347 14.38 35.50 2.93
C GLN A 347 12.96 34.98 2.67
N TYR A 348 12.78 33.67 2.58
CA TYR A 348 11.50 33.05 2.26
C TYR A 348 10.84 32.47 3.51
N ALA A 349 9.51 32.50 3.59
CA ALA A 349 8.80 31.86 4.69
C ALA A 349 8.90 30.32 4.63
N GLU A 350 9.05 29.77 3.44
CA GLU A 350 9.21 28.33 3.20
C GLU A 350 9.82 28.07 1.83
N THR A 351 10.47 26.92 1.65
CA THR A 351 11.03 26.47 0.36
C THR A 351 10.81 24.98 0.15
N THR A 352 10.68 24.55 -1.10
CA THR A 352 10.78 23.13 -1.47
C THR A 352 12.22 22.75 -1.80
N LEU A 353 12.46 21.48 -2.07
CA LEU A 353 13.74 21.02 -2.62
C LEU A 353 13.89 21.48 -4.08
N PHE A 354 15.14 21.63 -4.53
CA PHE A 354 15.42 21.81 -5.93
C PHE A 354 15.11 20.53 -6.72
N SER A 355 14.53 20.70 -7.88
CA SER A 355 14.32 19.66 -8.88
C SER A 355 14.45 20.26 -10.26
N GLU A 356 15.35 19.72 -11.09
CA GLU A 356 15.68 20.24 -12.43
C GLU A 356 16.15 21.71 -12.40
N ASN A 357 16.91 22.09 -11.37
CA ASN A 357 17.41 23.45 -11.07
C ASN A 357 16.34 24.47 -10.66
N PHE A 358 15.13 24.06 -10.31
CA PHE A 358 14.05 24.92 -9.83
C PHE A 358 13.56 24.49 -8.46
N ALA A 359 13.24 25.46 -7.61
CA ALA A 359 12.58 25.26 -6.33
C ALA A 359 11.40 26.20 -6.19
N ALA A 360 10.35 25.74 -5.53
CA ALA A 360 9.29 26.63 -5.11
C ALA A 360 9.71 27.32 -3.81
N TYR A 361 9.43 28.62 -3.73
CA TYR A 361 9.55 29.43 -2.52
C TYR A 361 8.20 29.99 -2.13
N ARG A 362 7.94 30.12 -0.84
CA ARG A 362 6.75 30.79 -0.34
C ARG A 362 7.13 32.10 0.30
N ASN A 363 6.41 33.16 -0.09
CA ASN A 363 6.37 34.37 0.72
C ASN A 363 5.40 34.15 1.90
N THR A 364 4.78 35.18 2.45
CA THR A 364 3.86 35.03 3.57
C THR A 364 2.67 34.10 3.26
N HIS A 365 2.14 34.09 2.02
CA HIS A 365 0.91 33.40 1.68
C HIS A 365 1.02 32.49 0.43
N ASN A 366 1.74 32.95 -0.60
CA ASN A 366 1.74 32.35 -1.92
C ASN A 366 3.11 31.79 -2.30
N TRP A 367 3.07 30.81 -3.20
CA TRP A 367 4.25 30.18 -3.77
C TRP A 367 4.66 30.83 -5.08
N GLY A 368 5.95 30.93 -5.29
CA GLY A 368 6.61 31.30 -6.54
C GLY A 368 7.72 30.31 -6.87
N VAL A 369 8.46 30.54 -7.93
CA VAL A 369 9.56 29.68 -8.39
C VAL A 369 10.84 30.48 -8.50
N ILE A 370 11.94 29.90 -8.04
CA ILE A 370 13.32 30.38 -8.21
C ILE A 370 14.15 29.32 -8.94
N ASN A 371 15.20 29.79 -9.63
CA ASN A 371 16.26 28.91 -10.13
C ASN A 371 17.36 28.70 -9.07
N SER A 372 18.35 27.85 -9.39
CA SER A 372 19.46 27.51 -8.49
C SER A 372 20.40 28.71 -8.16
N SER A 373 20.31 29.81 -8.88
CA SER A 373 20.99 31.07 -8.57
C SER A 373 20.18 32.01 -7.68
N GLY A 374 18.96 31.65 -7.33
CA GLY A 374 18.02 32.47 -6.55
C GLY A 374 17.25 33.51 -7.38
N GLU A 375 17.37 33.48 -8.72
CA GLU A 375 16.60 34.35 -9.61
C GLU A 375 15.16 33.88 -9.70
N GLN A 376 14.23 34.82 -9.61
CA GLN A 376 12.80 34.56 -9.67
C GLN A 376 12.37 34.20 -11.07
N VAL A 377 11.78 33.01 -11.25
CA VAL A 377 11.22 32.48 -12.50
C VAL A 377 9.71 32.71 -12.59
N ALA A 378 9.00 32.48 -11.48
CA ALA A 378 7.58 32.78 -11.37
C ALA A 378 7.29 33.55 -10.09
N ASN A 379 6.40 34.57 -10.19
CA ASN A 379 5.95 35.36 -9.04
C ASN A 379 5.23 34.49 -8.02
N ALA A 380 5.29 34.90 -6.74
CA ALA A 380 4.53 34.28 -5.66
C ALA A 380 3.04 34.63 -5.77
N SER A 381 2.34 33.89 -6.60
CA SER A 381 0.90 34.03 -6.85
C SER A 381 0.13 32.70 -6.78
N TRP A 382 0.83 31.61 -6.51
CA TRP A 382 0.29 30.26 -6.51
C TRP A 382 -0.06 29.79 -5.10
N GLU A 383 -1.13 29.00 -4.97
CA GLU A 383 -1.52 28.33 -3.71
C GLU A 383 -0.59 27.14 -3.39
N GLU A 384 -0.12 26.46 -4.43
CA GLU A 384 0.77 25.30 -4.36
C GLU A 384 1.59 25.19 -5.64
N ILE A 385 2.82 24.69 -5.55
CA ILE A 385 3.64 24.30 -6.71
C ILE A 385 4.33 22.98 -6.38
N LYS A 386 4.08 21.94 -7.19
CA LYS A 386 4.77 20.65 -7.09
C LYS A 386 6.14 20.72 -7.78
N PRO A 387 7.11 19.85 -7.40
CA PRO A 387 8.44 19.85 -8.01
C PRO A 387 8.41 19.71 -9.54
N PHE A 388 9.36 20.37 -10.19
CA PHE A 388 9.55 20.23 -11.64
C PHE A 388 10.00 18.82 -12.00
N GLN A 389 9.44 18.28 -13.07
CA GLN A 389 9.81 17.00 -13.65
C GLN A 389 9.60 17.06 -15.16
N LYS A 390 10.66 16.73 -15.93
CA LYS A 390 10.66 16.84 -17.42
C LYS A 390 10.23 18.23 -17.89
N GLY A 391 10.75 19.27 -17.22
CA GLY A 391 10.51 20.67 -17.59
C GLY A 391 9.14 21.24 -17.19
N LEU A 392 8.30 20.51 -16.49
CA LEU A 392 6.94 20.95 -16.10
C LEU A 392 6.70 20.74 -14.59
N ALA A 393 6.05 21.72 -13.98
CA ALA A 393 5.50 21.63 -12.63
C ALA A 393 3.97 21.72 -12.65
N ILE A 394 3.31 21.10 -11.67
CA ILE A 394 1.87 21.29 -11.43
C ILE A 394 1.73 22.40 -10.41
N ALA A 395 1.00 23.45 -10.75
CA ALA A 395 0.76 24.61 -9.90
C ALA A 395 -0.73 24.86 -9.69
N LYS A 396 -1.12 25.32 -8.49
CA LYS A 396 -2.51 25.59 -8.13
C LYS A 396 -2.76 27.08 -7.93
N ALA A 397 -3.82 27.60 -8.52
CA ALA A 397 -4.29 28.97 -8.31
C ALA A 397 -5.81 29.02 -8.41
N ASN A 398 -6.48 29.78 -7.52
CA ASN A 398 -7.93 29.91 -7.44
C ASN A 398 -8.67 28.57 -7.41
N GLY A 399 -8.10 27.59 -6.67
CA GLY A 399 -8.64 26.24 -6.56
C GLY A 399 -8.51 25.36 -7.80
N LYS A 400 -7.85 25.83 -8.87
CA LYS A 400 -7.62 25.09 -10.12
C LYS A 400 -6.14 24.81 -10.34
N TYR A 401 -5.86 23.72 -11.05
CA TYR A 401 -4.50 23.28 -11.36
C TYR A 401 -4.08 23.65 -12.78
N PHE A 402 -2.80 23.98 -12.91
CA PHE A 402 -2.15 24.41 -14.15
C PHE A 402 -0.83 23.68 -14.33
N LEU A 403 -0.38 23.51 -15.56
CA LEU A 403 0.96 23.06 -15.91
C LEU A 403 1.84 24.28 -16.16
N LEU A 404 2.86 24.43 -15.31
CA LEU A 404 3.82 25.53 -15.35
C LEU A 404 5.12 25.04 -15.98
N ASN A 405 5.62 25.74 -16.99
CA ASN A 405 6.91 25.42 -17.60
C ASN A 405 8.09 26.11 -16.91
N THR A 406 9.32 25.80 -17.34
CA THR A 406 10.57 26.35 -16.79
C THR A 406 10.77 27.86 -17.04
N PHE A 407 9.92 28.49 -17.84
CA PHE A 407 9.90 29.95 -18.05
C PHE A 407 8.89 30.68 -17.15
N GLY A 408 8.22 29.93 -16.24
CA GLY A 408 7.21 30.51 -15.36
C GLY A 408 5.86 30.81 -16.02
N THR A 409 5.60 30.23 -17.19
CA THR A 409 4.35 30.41 -17.93
C THR A 409 3.49 29.13 -17.90
N THR A 410 2.17 29.30 -17.89
CA THR A 410 1.23 28.18 -17.93
C THR A 410 1.01 27.69 -19.35
N LEU A 411 0.90 26.38 -19.54
CA LEU A 411 0.60 25.75 -20.83
C LEU A 411 -0.90 25.65 -21.11
N ASN A 412 -1.71 25.53 -20.05
CA ASN A 412 -3.17 25.54 -20.17
C ASN A 412 -3.73 26.90 -19.74
N THR A 413 -4.64 27.45 -20.54
CA THR A 413 -5.30 28.74 -20.27
C THR A 413 -6.44 28.61 -19.26
N GLU A 414 -7.14 27.47 -19.28
CA GLU A 414 -8.18 27.12 -18.32
C GLU A 414 -7.64 26.07 -17.34
N GLY A 415 -7.85 26.31 -16.04
CA GLY A 415 -7.42 25.39 -15.01
C GLY A 415 -8.27 24.11 -14.96
N PHE A 416 -7.66 23.02 -14.54
CA PHE A 416 -8.31 21.75 -14.25
C PHE A 416 -8.73 21.68 -12.77
N ASP A 417 -9.71 20.83 -12.46
CA ASP A 417 -10.09 20.55 -11.08
C ASP A 417 -9.05 19.70 -10.37
N ASP A 418 -8.40 18.79 -11.12
CA ASP A 418 -7.25 18.03 -10.67
C ASP A 418 -6.30 17.71 -11.84
N ILE A 419 -5.01 17.58 -11.53
CA ILE A 419 -3.95 17.10 -12.44
C ILE A 419 -3.01 16.21 -11.65
N TYR A 420 -2.74 15.01 -12.17
CA TYR A 420 -1.63 14.24 -11.67
C TYR A 420 -0.81 13.62 -12.81
N ARG A 421 0.51 13.51 -12.58
CA ARG A 421 1.44 12.94 -13.54
C ARG A 421 1.46 11.42 -13.41
N THR A 422 1.38 10.71 -14.52
CA THR A 422 1.61 9.27 -14.58
C THR A 422 3.10 8.94 -14.56
N THR A 423 3.46 7.70 -14.26
CA THR A 423 4.87 7.25 -14.19
C THR A 423 5.62 7.39 -15.50
N ASP A 424 4.94 7.31 -16.64
CA ASP A 424 5.50 7.48 -17.98
C ASP A 424 5.50 8.95 -18.47
N GLY A 425 4.96 9.88 -17.64
CA GLY A 425 5.07 11.31 -17.84
C GLY A 425 3.89 11.98 -18.53
N PHE A 426 2.78 11.27 -18.77
CA PHE A 426 1.52 11.86 -19.17
C PHE A 426 0.84 12.53 -17.97
N PHE A 427 -0.22 13.31 -18.23
CA PHE A 427 -1.03 13.93 -17.19
C PHE A 427 -2.47 13.48 -17.29
N MET A 428 -2.96 12.85 -16.23
CA MET A 428 -4.40 12.66 -16.07
C MET A 428 -4.97 13.95 -15.50
N VAL A 429 -6.03 14.42 -16.13
CA VAL A 429 -6.68 15.69 -15.81
C VAL A 429 -8.16 15.49 -15.56
N GLU A 430 -8.71 16.33 -14.67
CA GLU A 430 -10.14 16.35 -14.38
C GLU A 430 -10.71 17.76 -14.58
N ARG A 431 -11.89 17.84 -15.18
CA ARG A 431 -12.66 19.08 -15.31
C ARG A 431 -14.16 18.77 -15.19
N SER A 432 -14.83 19.43 -14.23
CA SER A 432 -16.28 19.26 -13.99
C SER A 432 -16.70 17.79 -13.79
N GLY A 433 -15.87 17.00 -13.06
CA GLY A 433 -16.11 15.59 -12.80
C GLY A 433 -15.91 14.69 -14.02
N LYS A 434 -15.24 15.19 -15.06
CA LYS A 434 -14.84 14.40 -16.23
C LYS A 434 -13.33 14.34 -16.35
N SER A 435 -12.83 13.17 -16.70
CA SER A 435 -11.41 12.86 -16.82
C SER A 435 -10.94 12.89 -18.28
N GLY A 436 -9.69 13.28 -18.47
CA GLY A 436 -9.00 13.30 -19.75
C GLY A 436 -7.51 12.97 -19.59
N LEU A 437 -6.78 12.95 -20.70
CA LEU A 437 -5.35 12.67 -20.72
C LEU A 437 -4.62 13.70 -21.60
N LEU A 438 -3.55 14.28 -21.04
CA LEU A 438 -2.58 15.07 -21.82
C LEU A 438 -1.28 14.26 -21.95
N ASP A 439 -0.56 14.48 -23.04
CA ASP A 439 0.79 13.92 -23.21
C ASP A 439 1.85 14.64 -22.36
N SER A 440 3.11 14.25 -22.49
CA SER A 440 4.23 14.84 -21.76
C SER A 440 4.52 16.31 -22.13
N GLU A 441 3.97 16.81 -23.23
CA GLU A 441 4.08 18.19 -23.70
C GLU A 441 2.82 19.02 -23.34
N ALA A 442 1.90 18.44 -22.54
CA ALA A 442 0.63 19.03 -22.13
C ALA A 442 -0.40 19.19 -23.28
N LYS A 443 -0.24 18.45 -24.38
CA LYS A 443 -1.21 18.41 -25.46
C LYS A 443 -2.31 17.41 -25.13
N GLU A 444 -3.56 17.76 -25.37
CA GLU A 444 -4.69 16.86 -25.15
C GLU A 444 -4.65 15.67 -26.11
N VAL A 445 -4.67 14.47 -25.53
CA VAL A 445 -4.70 13.17 -26.22
C VAL A 445 -6.09 12.55 -26.10
N ILE A 446 -6.63 12.53 -24.88
CA ILE A 446 -7.98 12.08 -24.60
C ILE A 446 -8.76 13.28 -24.03
N PRO A 447 -9.85 13.71 -24.67
CA PRO A 447 -10.61 14.86 -24.21
C PRO A 447 -11.22 14.62 -22.83
N THR A 448 -11.42 15.72 -22.07
CA THR A 448 -11.97 15.70 -20.72
C THR A 448 -13.49 15.48 -20.77
N GLU A 449 -13.93 14.30 -21.17
CA GLU A 449 -15.35 13.96 -21.33
C GLU A 449 -15.77 12.64 -20.69
N PHE A 450 -14.82 11.85 -20.17
CA PHE A 450 -15.06 10.54 -19.57
C PHE A 450 -15.33 10.63 -18.06
N GLU A 451 -16.18 9.75 -17.52
CA GLU A 451 -16.49 9.64 -16.08
C GLU A 451 -15.37 9.02 -15.28
N GLY A 452 -14.55 8.21 -15.93
CA GLY A 452 -13.37 7.58 -15.36
C GLY A 452 -12.37 7.23 -16.45
N LEU A 453 -11.09 7.27 -16.06
CA LEU A 453 -9.99 6.95 -16.93
C LEU A 453 -8.94 6.18 -16.12
N ARG A 454 -8.54 5.00 -16.61
CA ARG A 454 -7.52 4.16 -15.98
C ARG A 454 -6.49 3.72 -17.03
N ARG A 455 -5.26 4.18 -16.87
CA ARG A 455 -4.17 3.83 -17.77
C ARG A 455 -3.52 2.53 -17.32
N GLU A 456 -3.72 1.46 -18.08
CA GLU A 456 -3.12 0.14 -17.84
C GLU A 456 -1.70 0.05 -18.42
N ARG A 457 -1.56 0.52 -19.66
CA ARG A 457 -0.29 0.65 -20.39
C ARG A 457 -0.32 1.90 -21.25
N LYS A 458 0.82 2.21 -21.86
CA LYS A 458 0.99 3.38 -22.71
C LYS A 458 -0.07 3.48 -23.83
N ASP A 459 -0.35 2.34 -24.47
CA ASP A 459 -1.28 2.19 -25.58
C ASP A 459 -2.65 1.62 -25.20
N PHE A 460 -2.94 1.50 -23.89
CA PHE A 460 -4.16 0.87 -23.41
C PHE A 460 -4.75 1.63 -22.22
N VAL A 461 -5.68 2.51 -22.52
CA VAL A 461 -6.37 3.35 -21.53
C VAL A 461 -7.83 2.94 -21.46
N ILE A 462 -8.27 2.40 -20.33
CA ILE A 462 -9.66 2.09 -20.07
C ILE A 462 -10.37 3.38 -19.74
N VAL A 463 -11.47 3.66 -20.45
CA VAL A 463 -12.32 4.84 -20.26
C VAL A 463 -13.73 4.42 -19.91
N GLN A 464 -14.43 5.27 -19.13
CA GLN A 464 -15.83 5.07 -18.77
C GLN A 464 -16.66 6.28 -19.20
N LYS A 465 -17.79 6.02 -19.87
CA LYS A 465 -18.76 7.04 -20.28
C LYS A 465 -20.17 6.46 -20.24
N ASP A 466 -21.12 7.18 -19.64
CA ASP A 466 -22.52 6.76 -19.47
C ASP A 466 -22.65 5.39 -18.78
N GLY A 467 -21.76 5.10 -17.81
CA GLY A 467 -21.69 3.84 -17.08
C GLY A 467 -21.09 2.67 -17.87
N LEU A 468 -20.69 2.87 -19.13
CA LEU A 468 -20.08 1.86 -19.99
C LEU A 468 -18.57 2.09 -20.12
N THR A 469 -17.84 1.01 -20.36
CA THR A 469 -16.38 0.98 -20.45
C THR A 469 -15.94 0.66 -21.88
N GLY A 470 -14.83 1.27 -22.29
CA GLY A 470 -14.13 1.00 -23.53
C GLY A 470 -12.63 1.19 -23.38
N VAL A 471 -11.87 1.10 -24.46
CA VAL A 471 -10.42 1.30 -24.45
C VAL A 471 -10.01 2.25 -25.58
N ILE A 472 -9.14 3.19 -25.24
CA ILE A 472 -8.54 4.16 -26.16
C ILE A 472 -7.01 4.01 -26.08
N ASN A 473 -6.31 4.19 -27.19
CA ASN A 473 -4.85 4.21 -27.22
C ASN A 473 -4.28 5.59 -26.84
N GLU A 474 -2.95 5.69 -26.79
CA GLU A 474 -2.22 6.93 -26.48
C GLU A 474 -2.39 8.05 -27.53
N THR A 475 -2.98 7.78 -28.68
CA THR A 475 -3.28 8.76 -29.73
C THR A 475 -4.75 9.20 -29.73
N GLY A 476 -5.56 8.70 -28.78
CA GLY A 476 -6.99 8.99 -28.68
C GLY A 476 -7.88 8.14 -29.60
N GLU A 477 -7.33 7.10 -30.25
CA GLU A 477 -8.08 6.19 -31.11
C GLU A 477 -8.79 5.12 -30.27
N ILE A 478 -10.07 4.85 -30.59
CA ILE A 478 -10.85 3.82 -29.90
C ILE A 478 -10.39 2.43 -30.36
N ILE A 479 -9.81 1.65 -29.43
CA ILE A 479 -9.40 0.27 -29.64
C ILE A 479 -10.55 -0.70 -29.35
N ILE A 480 -11.25 -0.49 -28.24
CA ILE A 480 -12.44 -1.24 -27.84
C ILE A 480 -13.58 -0.23 -27.65
N PRO A 481 -14.72 -0.39 -28.33
CA PRO A 481 -15.85 0.54 -28.19
C PRO A 481 -16.29 0.71 -26.74
N VAL A 482 -16.75 1.91 -26.38
CA VAL A 482 -17.34 2.20 -25.06
C VAL A 482 -18.75 1.62 -25.02
N ALA A 483 -18.85 0.30 -24.81
CA ALA A 483 -20.10 -0.44 -24.91
C ALA A 483 -20.22 -1.58 -23.89
N TYR A 484 -19.22 -1.78 -23.04
CA TYR A 484 -19.15 -2.89 -22.11
C TYR A 484 -19.40 -2.43 -20.67
N GLU A 485 -20.00 -3.28 -19.85
CA GLU A 485 -20.23 -3.02 -18.43
C GLU A 485 -18.91 -2.98 -17.65
N LYS A 486 -17.98 -3.87 -18.01
CA LYS A 486 -16.66 -3.99 -17.33
C LYS A 486 -15.61 -4.53 -18.31
N ILE A 487 -14.39 -4.04 -18.17
CA ILE A 487 -13.21 -4.57 -18.85
C ILE A 487 -12.17 -4.94 -17.81
N LEU A 488 -11.65 -6.18 -17.87
CA LEU A 488 -10.52 -6.66 -17.07
C LEU A 488 -9.40 -7.06 -18.01
N VAL A 489 -8.15 -6.93 -17.54
CA VAL A 489 -6.98 -7.30 -18.33
C VAL A 489 -6.06 -8.18 -17.49
N ASP A 490 -5.67 -9.30 -18.08
CA ASP A 490 -4.66 -10.24 -17.57
C ASP A 490 -3.48 -10.24 -18.53
N TRP A 491 -2.56 -9.30 -18.32
CA TRP A 491 -1.41 -9.12 -19.18
C TRP A 491 -0.44 -10.32 -19.15
N ALA A 492 -0.35 -11.02 -18.03
CA ALA A 492 0.51 -12.17 -17.86
C ALA A 492 0.07 -13.36 -18.74
N ASN A 493 -1.23 -13.46 -18.99
CA ASN A 493 -1.84 -14.56 -19.74
C ASN A 493 -2.38 -14.14 -21.11
N ASP A 494 -2.04 -12.94 -21.60
CA ASP A 494 -2.48 -12.42 -22.90
C ASP A 494 -4.01 -12.43 -23.05
N LYS A 495 -4.75 -11.92 -22.04
CA LYS A 495 -6.22 -11.95 -22.00
C LYS A 495 -6.83 -10.60 -21.68
N ILE A 496 -7.87 -10.26 -22.44
CA ILE A 496 -8.75 -9.12 -22.20
C ILE A 496 -10.17 -9.67 -22.06
N PHE A 497 -10.83 -9.32 -20.98
CA PHE A 497 -12.20 -9.73 -20.67
C PHE A 497 -13.12 -8.53 -20.81
N THR A 498 -14.17 -8.66 -21.59
CA THR A 498 -15.23 -7.67 -21.70
C THR A 498 -16.55 -8.25 -21.21
N LYS A 499 -17.19 -7.59 -20.26
CA LYS A 499 -18.51 -7.96 -19.76
C LYS A 499 -19.58 -7.22 -20.54
N ASN A 500 -20.44 -7.96 -21.24
CA ASN A 500 -21.52 -7.37 -22.02
C ASN A 500 -22.62 -6.82 -21.09
N SER A 501 -23.09 -5.60 -21.35
CA SER A 501 -24.34 -5.09 -20.78
C SER A 501 -25.50 -5.82 -21.44
N PHE A 502 -26.26 -6.58 -20.67
CA PHE A 502 -27.43 -7.27 -21.19
C PHE A 502 -28.64 -6.34 -21.23
N THR A 503 -29.02 -5.88 -22.43
CA THR A 503 -30.37 -5.34 -22.66
C THR A 503 -31.24 -6.53 -23.06
N PRO A 504 -32.24 -6.94 -22.29
CA PRO A 504 -33.13 -8.02 -22.72
C PRO A 504 -33.88 -7.59 -23.98
N THR A 505 -33.54 -8.22 -25.09
CA THR A 505 -34.31 -8.07 -26.31
C THR A 505 -35.67 -8.76 -26.08
N VAL A 506 -36.72 -7.98 -25.88
CA VAL A 506 -38.08 -8.50 -25.84
C VAL A 506 -38.39 -9.01 -27.26
N ILE A 507 -38.28 -10.33 -27.44
CA ILE A 507 -38.76 -10.96 -28.67
C ILE A 507 -40.30 -10.94 -28.58
N GLN A 508 -40.94 -9.99 -29.24
CA GLN A 508 -42.37 -10.06 -29.50
C GLN A 508 -42.62 -11.24 -30.44
N ILE A 509 -43.13 -12.33 -29.88
CA ILE A 509 -43.67 -13.42 -30.69
C ILE A 509 -44.97 -12.88 -31.31
N ILE A 510 -44.90 -12.47 -32.57
CA ILE A 510 -46.08 -12.15 -33.35
C ILE A 510 -46.70 -13.50 -33.72
N GLU A 511 -47.75 -13.89 -33.02
CA GLU A 511 -48.59 -15.02 -33.46
C GLU A 511 -49.24 -14.69 -34.78
N GLU A 512 -48.89 -15.43 -35.84
CA GLU A 512 -49.66 -15.39 -37.08
C GLU A 512 -51.09 -15.85 -36.83
N PRO A 513 -52.10 -15.11 -37.34
CA PRO A 513 -53.51 -15.51 -37.16
C PRO A 513 -53.78 -16.84 -37.89
N SER A 514 -54.22 -17.83 -37.14
CA SER A 514 -54.61 -19.14 -37.65
C SER A 514 -55.64 -19.00 -38.78
N LYS A 515 -55.30 -19.47 -39.97
CA LYS A 515 -56.25 -19.60 -41.09
C LYS A 515 -57.37 -20.55 -40.71
N LYS A 516 -58.58 -20.01 -40.45
CA LYS A 516 -59.79 -20.80 -40.33
C LYS A 516 -60.10 -21.45 -41.68
N ASN A 517 -59.89 -22.77 -41.76
CA ASN A 517 -60.39 -23.58 -42.85
C ASN A 517 -61.92 -23.54 -42.86
N LYS A 518 -62.50 -22.78 -43.83
CA LYS A 518 -63.86 -22.97 -44.25
C LYS A 518 -63.92 -24.26 -45.06
N ARG A 519 -64.44 -25.35 -44.50
CA ARG A 519 -65.05 -26.41 -45.30
C ARG A 519 -66.53 -26.18 -45.30
N GLY A 520 -67.03 -25.84 -46.48
CA GLY A 520 -68.45 -25.81 -46.73
C GLY A 520 -69.00 -27.24 -47.07
N ALA A 521 -70.18 -27.49 -46.69
CA ALA A 521 -71.32 -28.06 -47.34
C ALA A 521 -72.38 -28.46 -46.27
#